data_f2e273385f91ad3392766f8c69e6bdb1
#
_entry.id   f2e273385f91ad3392766f8c69e6bdb1
#
_cell.length_a   1.000
_cell.length_b   1.000
_cell.length_c   1.000
_cell.angle_alpha   90.00
_cell.angle_beta   90.00
_cell.angle_gamma   90.00
#
_symmetry.space_group_name_H-M   'P 1'
#
loop_
_entity.id
_entity.type
_entity.pdbx_description
1 polymer ?
#
loop_
_entity_poly.entity_id
_entity_poly.type
_entity_poly.pdbx_seq_one_letter_code
_entity_poly.pdbx_strand_id
1 'polypeptide(L)'
;MIVDDNPDDIELLRLAFEKAKAPCGLMSACDGAEAIRYLAGEDKYADRKQFPMPLLVLLDLNMPRLNGFEVLAWIQKNGASTFPLVITLSYSHLESDIRRAYDLGTSAYIAKPVDLDSSVSLVKLLINLERIAALRPRRETSGPR
;
A
#
# COMPACT_ATOMS: atom_id res chain seq x y z
N MET A 1 4.12 -3.16 -1.71
CA MET A 1 3.38 -4.29 -1.12
C MET A 1 1.93 -4.24 -1.59
N ILE A 2 1.34 -5.38 -1.97
CA ILE A 2 -0.07 -5.52 -2.32
C ILE A 2 -0.77 -6.23 -1.16
N VAL A 3 -1.91 -5.71 -0.70
CA VAL A 3 -2.73 -6.30 0.36
C VAL A 3 -4.14 -6.50 -0.18
N ASP A 4 -4.52 -7.74 -0.42
CA ASP A 4 -5.77 -8.12 -1.06
C ASP A 4 -6.08 -9.58 -0.74
N ASP A 5 -7.33 -9.95 -0.50
CA ASP A 5 -7.72 -11.33 -0.24
C ASP A 5 -8.07 -12.10 -1.52
N ASN A 6 -8.23 -11.40 -2.65
CA ASN A 6 -8.49 -12.02 -3.93
C ASN A 6 -7.16 -12.32 -4.67
N PRO A 7 -6.81 -13.60 -4.88
CA PRO A 7 -5.58 -13.97 -5.55
C PRO A 7 -5.52 -13.51 -7.01
N ASP A 8 -6.67 -13.39 -7.69
CA ASP A 8 -6.73 -12.95 -9.10
C ASP A 8 -6.38 -11.46 -9.20
N ASP A 9 -6.81 -10.63 -8.23
CA ASP A 9 -6.47 -9.21 -8.18
C ASP A 9 -5.00 -9.00 -7.84
N ILE A 10 -4.44 -9.82 -6.94
CA ILE A 10 -2.98 -9.81 -6.66
C ILE A 10 -2.20 -10.15 -7.92
N GLU A 11 -2.61 -11.21 -8.63
CA GLU A 11 -1.91 -11.65 -9.85
C GLU A 11 -2.01 -10.61 -10.97
N LEU A 12 -3.17 -9.99 -11.15
CA LEU A 12 -3.38 -8.93 -12.12
C LEU A 12 -2.41 -7.76 -11.88
N LEU A 13 -2.29 -7.31 -10.63
CA LEU A 13 -1.34 -6.26 -10.26
C LEU A 13 0.12 -6.73 -10.44
N ARG A 14 0.44 -7.97 -10.07
CA ARG A 14 1.78 -8.54 -10.26
C ARG A 14 2.20 -8.50 -11.72
N LEU A 15 1.34 -8.96 -12.63
CA LEU A 15 1.56 -8.92 -14.07
C LEU A 15 1.69 -7.47 -14.59
N ALA A 16 0.93 -6.53 -14.02
CA ALA A 16 1.02 -5.12 -14.36
C ALA A 16 2.39 -4.52 -13.98
N PHE A 17 2.91 -4.84 -12.78
CA PHE A 17 4.24 -4.42 -12.35
C PHE A 17 5.33 -4.99 -13.26
N GLU A 18 5.22 -6.27 -13.64
CA GLU A 18 6.15 -6.92 -14.56
C GLU A 18 6.10 -6.28 -15.95
N LYS A 19 4.91 -6.11 -16.53
CA LYS A 19 4.71 -5.49 -17.86
C LYS A 19 5.17 -4.03 -17.88
N ALA A 20 4.99 -3.30 -16.79
CA ALA A 20 5.49 -1.93 -16.65
C ALA A 20 7.01 -1.87 -16.40
N LYS A 21 7.69 -3.01 -16.22
CA LYS A 21 9.11 -3.10 -15.87
C LYS A 21 9.46 -2.26 -14.64
N ALA A 22 8.61 -2.34 -13.61
CA ALA A 22 8.80 -1.60 -12.37
C ALA A 22 10.10 -2.03 -11.68
N PRO A 23 11.00 -1.09 -11.34
CA PRO A 23 12.30 -1.40 -10.75
C PRO A 23 12.17 -1.62 -9.23
N CYS A 24 11.26 -2.48 -8.80
CA CYS A 24 11.00 -2.72 -7.38
C CYS A 24 10.69 -4.18 -7.08
N GLY A 25 11.03 -4.61 -5.86
CA GLY A 25 10.55 -5.87 -5.31
C GLY A 25 9.06 -5.77 -4.97
N LEU A 26 8.32 -6.83 -5.23
CA LEU A 26 6.89 -6.89 -4.97
C LEU A 26 6.59 -7.95 -3.90
N MET A 27 5.95 -7.53 -2.82
CA MET A 27 5.45 -8.38 -1.75
C MET A 27 3.93 -8.35 -1.72
N SER A 28 3.30 -9.44 -1.29
CA SER A 28 1.85 -9.50 -1.13
C SER A 28 1.47 -10.09 0.23
N ALA A 29 0.33 -9.65 0.76
CA ALA A 29 -0.35 -10.23 1.90
C ALA A 29 -1.80 -10.53 1.51
N CYS A 30 -2.29 -11.69 1.93
CA CYS A 30 -3.62 -12.19 1.56
C CYS A 30 -4.73 -11.76 2.53
N ASP A 31 -4.38 -11.08 3.62
CA ASP A 31 -5.35 -10.51 4.56
C ASP A 31 -4.72 -9.37 5.38
N GLY A 32 -5.58 -8.63 6.09
CA GLY A 32 -5.14 -7.49 6.89
C GLY A 32 -4.26 -7.89 8.07
N ALA A 33 -4.45 -9.07 8.65
CA ALA A 33 -3.63 -9.54 9.77
C ALA A 33 -2.21 -9.87 9.31
N GLU A 34 -2.05 -10.48 8.15
CA GLU A 34 -0.74 -10.72 7.55
C GLU A 34 -0.05 -9.40 7.20
N ALA A 35 -0.79 -8.43 6.65
CA ALA A 35 -0.26 -7.11 6.36
C ALA A 35 0.28 -6.42 7.62
N ILE A 36 -0.47 -6.46 8.72
CA ILE A 36 -0.04 -5.88 10.00
C ILE A 36 1.20 -6.58 10.54
N ARG A 37 1.24 -7.91 10.55
CA ARG A 37 2.44 -8.66 10.99
C ARG A 37 3.67 -8.30 10.16
N TYR A 38 3.50 -8.16 8.85
CA TYR A 38 4.60 -7.73 7.97
C TYR A 38 5.08 -6.32 8.36
N LEU A 39 4.17 -5.36 8.48
CA LEU A 39 4.50 -3.98 8.82
C LEU A 39 5.10 -3.86 10.23
N ALA A 40 4.61 -4.63 11.19
CA ALA A 40 5.15 -4.68 12.55
C ALA A 40 6.52 -5.38 12.64
N GLY A 41 6.87 -6.20 11.65
CA GLY A 41 8.10 -7.02 11.70
C GLY A 41 7.98 -8.18 12.69
N GLU A 42 6.80 -8.77 12.77
CA GLU A 42 6.53 -9.90 13.65
C GLU A 42 6.83 -11.24 12.98
N ASP A 43 7.10 -12.25 13.78
CA ASP A 43 7.33 -13.64 13.34
C ASP A 43 8.40 -13.73 12.24
N LYS A 44 8.05 -14.37 11.12
CA LYS A 44 8.93 -14.52 9.96
C LYS A 44 9.38 -13.18 9.35
N TYR A 45 8.65 -12.10 9.60
CA TYR A 45 8.91 -10.76 9.06
C TYR A 45 9.89 -9.93 9.89
N ALA A 46 10.44 -10.48 10.99
CA ALA A 46 11.41 -9.80 11.85
C ALA A 46 12.74 -9.49 11.13
N ASP A 47 13.14 -10.34 10.18
CA ASP A 47 14.34 -10.09 9.37
C ASP A 47 14.06 -9.04 8.27
N ARG A 48 14.39 -7.79 8.57
CA ARG A 48 14.20 -6.65 7.65
C ARG A 48 15.15 -6.66 6.45
N LYS A 49 16.15 -7.50 6.40
CA LYS A 49 16.97 -7.72 5.21
C LYS A 49 16.21 -8.55 4.18
N GLN A 50 15.49 -9.56 4.66
CA GLN A 50 14.67 -10.43 3.83
C GLN A 50 13.29 -9.80 3.55
N PHE A 51 12.72 -9.11 4.55
CA PHE A 51 11.39 -8.49 4.49
C PHE A 51 11.48 -6.99 4.77
N PRO A 52 12.01 -6.19 3.83
CA PRO A 52 12.20 -4.76 4.04
C PRO A 52 10.85 -4.04 4.19
N MET A 53 10.86 -2.91 4.92
CA MET A 53 9.68 -2.05 5.00
C MET A 53 9.29 -1.59 3.58
N PRO A 54 8.04 -1.78 3.16
CA PRO A 54 7.61 -1.33 1.84
C PRO A 54 7.59 0.21 1.77
N LEU A 55 7.89 0.75 0.60
CA LEU A 55 7.75 2.19 0.34
C LEU A 55 6.28 2.57 0.10
N LEU A 56 5.53 1.64 -0.50
CA LEU A 56 4.14 1.82 -0.89
C LEU A 56 3.35 0.56 -0.55
N VAL A 57 2.14 0.75 -0.01
CA VAL A 57 1.13 -0.29 0.18
C VAL A 57 -0.07 0.02 -0.71
N LEU A 58 -0.42 -0.92 -1.58
CA LEU A 58 -1.70 -0.96 -2.28
C LEU A 58 -2.65 -1.81 -1.43
N LEU A 59 -3.70 -1.22 -0.92
CA LEU A 59 -4.55 -1.81 0.11
C LEU A 59 -6.00 -1.92 -0.35
N ASP A 60 -6.51 -3.15 -0.43
CA ASP A 60 -7.95 -3.37 -0.57
C ASP A 60 -8.68 -3.12 0.76
N LEU A 61 -9.86 -2.50 0.69
CA LEU A 61 -10.69 -2.25 1.88
C LEU A 61 -11.55 -3.45 2.27
N ASN A 62 -12.03 -4.19 1.28
CA ASN A 62 -13.08 -5.18 1.47
C ASN A 62 -12.49 -6.59 1.62
N MET A 63 -11.76 -6.82 2.69
CA MET A 63 -11.23 -8.13 3.04
C MET A 63 -12.01 -8.74 4.22
N PRO A 64 -12.18 -10.07 4.26
CA PRO A 64 -12.82 -10.74 5.39
C PRO A 64 -11.96 -10.67 6.66
N ARG A 65 -12.57 -10.83 7.82
CA ARG A 65 -11.94 -10.84 9.13
C ARG A 65 -11.38 -9.46 9.52
N LEU A 66 -10.15 -9.14 9.10
CA LEU A 66 -9.51 -7.84 9.34
C LEU A 66 -9.46 -7.08 8.02
N ASN A 67 -10.31 -6.06 7.88
CA ASN A 67 -10.48 -5.29 6.66
C ASN A 67 -9.44 -4.18 6.50
N GLY A 68 -9.43 -3.53 5.32
CA GLY A 68 -8.44 -2.49 5.04
C GLY A 68 -8.59 -1.24 5.90
N PHE A 69 -9.78 -0.90 6.39
CA PHE A 69 -9.95 0.22 7.33
C PHE A 69 -9.27 -0.06 8.66
N GLU A 70 -9.28 -1.31 9.13
CA GLU A 70 -8.59 -1.72 10.35
C GLU A 70 -7.08 -1.68 10.17
N VAL A 71 -6.58 -2.05 8.98
CA VAL A 71 -5.15 -1.90 8.62
C VAL A 71 -4.75 -0.42 8.63
N LEU A 72 -5.54 0.47 8.02
CA LEU A 72 -5.30 1.91 8.04
C LEU A 72 -5.28 2.46 9.47
N ALA A 73 -6.26 2.09 10.29
CA ALA A 73 -6.32 2.52 11.69
C ALA A 73 -5.11 2.05 12.49
N TRP A 74 -4.63 0.82 12.24
CA TRP A 74 -3.43 0.31 12.88
C TRP A 74 -2.18 1.11 12.46
N ILE A 75 -2.02 1.40 11.17
CA ILE A 75 -0.91 2.22 10.65
C ILE A 75 -0.95 3.61 11.27
N GLN A 76 -2.10 4.26 11.32
CA GLN A 76 -2.26 5.58 11.92
C GLN A 76 -1.86 5.61 13.41
N LYS A 77 -2.25 4.57 14.16
CA LYS A 77 -1.95 4.46 15.59
C LYS A 77 -0.48 4.18 15.87
N ASN A 78 0.19 3.40 15.02
CA ASN A 78 1.54 2.87 15.30
C ASN A 78 2.68 3.68 14.64
N GLY A 79 2.40 4.79 13.99
CA GLY A 79 3.45 5.72 13.59
C GLY A 79 3.46 6.12 12.12
N ALA A 80 2.57 6.99 11.76
CA ALA A 80 2.42 7.51 10.40
C ALA A 80 3.68 8.16 9.79
N SER A 81 4.66 8.56 10.58
CA SER A 81 5.89 9.20 10.09
C SER A 81 6.96 8.24 9.58
N THR A 82 6.87 6.97 9.94
CA THR A 82 7.85 5.93 9.58
C THR A 82 7.28 4.84 8.69
N PHE A 83 5.96 4.85 8.45
CA PHE A 83 5.26 3.86 7.65
C PHE A 83 5.16 4.25 6.17
N PRO A 84 4.92 3.25 5.30
CA PRO A 84 4.82 3.47 3.87
C PRO A 84 3.68 4.39 3.47
N LEU A 85 3.76 4.94 2.28
CA LEU A 85 2.64 5.55 1.60
C LEU A 85 1.55 4.49 1.40
N VAL A 86 0.31 4.77 1.78
CA VAL A 86 -0.80 3.84 1.57
C VAL A 86 -1.73 4.40 0.50
N ILE A 87 -1.97 3.61 -0.53
CA ILE A 87 -2.98 3.87 -1.55
C ILE A 87 -4.06 2.80 -1.45
N THR A 88 -5.28 3.24 -1.21
CA THR A 88 -6.44 2.35 -1.20
C THR A 88 -6.88 2.03 -2.62
N LEU A 89 -7.03 0.74 -2.91
CA LEU A 89 -7.67 0.23 -4.13
C LEU A 89 -9.01 -0.42 -3.73
N SER A 90 -10.13 0.07 -4.26
CA SER A 90 -11.44 -0.47 -3.89
C SER A 90 -12.42 -0.43 -5.04
N TYR A 91 -13.34 -1.39 -5.07
CA TYR A 91 -14.51 -1.36 -5.95
C TYR A 91 -15.64 -0.49 -5.38
N SER A 92 -15.56 -0.10 -4.09
CA SER A 92 -16.56 0.78 -3.49
C SER A 92 -16.43 2.21 -4.03
N HIS A 93 -17.55 2.79 -4.42
CA HIS A 93 -17.69 4.19 -4.81
C HIS A 93 -18.49 4.99 -3.77
N LEU A 94 -18.74 4.41 -2.59
CA LEU A 94 -19.47 5.08 -1.52
C LEU A 94 -18.63 6.22 -0.95
N GLU A 95 -19.22 7.41 -0.91
CA GLU A 95 -18.56 8.60 -0.37
C GLU A 95 -18.14 8.42 1.10
N SER A 96 -18.94 7.66 1.87
CA SER A 96 -18.63 7.30 3.25
C SER A 96 -17.32 6.49 3.37
N ASP A 97 -17.09 5.54 2.46
CA ASP A 97 -15.88 4.73 2.46
C ASP A 97 -14.66 5.56 2.06
N ILE A 98 -14.83 6.41 1.06
CA ILE A 98 -13.78 7.33 0.60
C ILE A 98 -13.37 8.27 1.73
N ARG A 99 -14.32 8.93 2.38
CA ARG A 99 -14.07 9.84 3.51
C ARG A 99 -13.36 9.11 4.66
N ARG A 100 -13.89 7.95 5.05
CA ARG A 100 -13.33 7.14 6.13
C ARG A 100 -11.89 6.72 5.84
N ALA A 101 -11.57 6.34 4.60
CA ALA A 101 -10.20 5.99 4.22
C ALA A 101 -9.25 7.19 4.36
N TYR A 102 -9.65 8.38 3.92
CA TYR A 102 -8.85 9.60 4.10
C TYR A 102 -8.68 9.99 5.56
N ASP A 103 -9.75 9.90 6.37
CA ASP A 103 -9.70 10.17 7.82
C ASP A 103 -8.73 9.22 8.53
N LEU A 104 -8.58 8.00 8.04
CA LEU A 104 -7.65 7.00 8.54
C LEU A 104 -6.25 7.08 7.91
N GLY A 105 -5.99 8.06 7.04
CA GLY A 105 -4.66 8.39 6.57
C GLY A 105 -4.24 7.75 5.25
N THR A 106 -5.19 7.26 4.42
CA THR A 106 -4.82 6.90 3.03
C THR A 106 -4.32 8.13 2.28
N SER A 107 -3.30 7.93 1.47
CA SER A 107 -2.72 9.02 0.66
C SER A 107 -3.49 9.26 -0.63
N ALA A 108 -4.14 8.22 -1.15
CA ALA A 108 -5.05 8.29 -2.29
C ALA A 108 -6.06 7.14 -2.22
N TYR A 109 -7.24 7.39 -2.77
CA TYR A 109 -8.28 6.40 -2.99
C TYR A 109 -8.48 6.24 -4.48
N ILE A 110 -8.27 5.03 -5.00
CA ILE A 110 -8.31 4.73 -6.43
C ILE A 110 -9.29 3.59 -6.67
N ALA A 111 -10.12 3.72 -7.69
CA ALA A 111 -10.97 2.62 -8.14
C ALA A 111 -10.09 1.44 -8.57
N LYS A 112 -10.42 0.25 -8.09
CA LYS A 112 -9.66 -0.97 -8.37
C LYS A 112 -9.70 -1.25 -9.88
N PRO A 113 -8.54 -1.39 -10.56
CA PRO A 113 -8.51 -1.69 -11.99
C PRO A 113 -9.07 -3.09 -12.25
N VAL A 114 -9.83 -3.24 -13.33
CA VAL A 114 -10.51 -4.49 -13.69
C VAL A 114 -9.82 -5.27 -14.81
N ASP A 115 -8.83 -4.67 -15.46
CA ASP A 115 -8.09 -5.28 -16.55
C ASP A 115 -6.59 -4.96 -16.47
N LEU A 116 -5.80 -5.68 -17.28
CA LEU A 116 -4.35 -5.55 -17.26
C LEU A 116 -3.87 -4.17 -17.74
N ASP A 117 -4.52 -3.58 -18.74
CA ASP A 117 -4.06 -2.30 -19.31
C ASP A 117 -4.31 -1.14 -18.33
N SER A 118 -5.45 -1.14 -17.65
CA SER A 118 -5.75 -0.20 -16.55
C SER A 118 -4.77 -0.38 -15.38
N SER A 119 -4.46 -1.63 -15.05
CA SER A 119 -3.49 -1.96 -13.99
C SER A 119 -2.08 -1.49 -14.36
N VAL A 120 -1.65 -1.68 -15.60
CA VAL A 120 -0.34 -1.18 -16.10
C VAL A 120 -0.30 0.35 -16.07
N SER A 121 -1.39 1.01 -16.44
CA SER A 121 -1.49 2.47 -16.39
C SER A 121 -1.36 2.99 -14.95
N LEU A 122 -2.02 2.34 -14.00
CA LEU A 122 -1.88 2.64 -12.58
C LEU A 122 -0.44 2.46 -12.11
N VAL A 123 0.20 1.33 -12.41
CA VAL A 123 1.58 1.06 -12.00
C VAL A 123 2.55 2.11 -12.57
N LYS A 124 2.41 2.49 -13.84
CA LYS A 124 3.23 3.56 -14.44
C LYS A 124 3.05 4.89 -13.72
N LEU A 125 1.83 5.24 -13.32
CA LEU A 125 1.56 6.42 -12.50
C LEU A 125 2.28 6.35 -11.16
N LEU A 126 2.22 5.20 -10.46
CA LEU A 126 2.87 4.99 -9.18
C LEU A 126 4.39 5.12 -9.27
N ILE A 127 5.02 4.53 -10.30
CA ILE A 127 6.45 4.65 -10.54
C ILE A 127 6.85 6.13 -10.74
N ASN A 128 6.06 6.89 -11.49
CA ASN A 128 6.33 8.31 -11.71
C ASN A 128 6.17 9.13 -10.42
N LEU A 129 5.19 8.84 -9.58
CA LEU A 129 5.00 9.50 -8.30
C LEU A 129 6.16 9.22 -7.34
N GLU A 130 6.66 7.99 -7.30
CA GLU A 130 7.83 7.63 -6.49
C GLU A 130 9.07 8.43 -6.93
N ARG A 131 9.32 8.52 -8.23
CA ARG A 131 10.44 9.31 -8.80
C ARG A 131 10.34 10.78 -8.43
N ILE A 132 9.14 11.37 -8.46
CA ILE A 132 8.90 12.77 -8.06
C ILE A 132 9.09 12.92 -6.54
N ALA A 133 8.60 11.98 -5.75
CA ALA A 133 8.77 12.01 -4.29
C ALA A 133 10.24 11.90 -3.86
N ALA A 134 11.04 11.13 -4.59
CA ALA A 134 12.48 11.01 -4.35
C ALA A 134 13.26 12.32 -4.63
N LEU A 135 12.68 13.23 -5.42
CA LEU A 135 13.27 14.56 -5.70
C LEU A 135 12.97 15.59 -4.61
N ARG A 136 12.09 15.28 -3.64
CA ARG A 136 11.85 16.19 -2.51
C ARG A 136 13.06 16.20 -1.57
N PRO A 137 13.60 17.36 -1.21
CA PRO A 137 14.65 17.43 -0.20
C PRO A 137 14.13 16.80 1.09
N ARG A 138 14.92 15.90 1.69
CA ARG A 138 14.64 15.39 3.04
C ARG A 138 14.45 16.62 3.95
N ARG A 139 13.29 16.74 4.59
CA ARG A 139 13.13 17.68 5.69
C ARG A 139 14.17 17.28 6.74
N GLU A 140 15.20 18.08 6.88
CA GLU A 140 16.07 17.98 8.03
C GLU A 140 15.18 18.15 9.26
N THR A 141 15.07 17.10 10.05
CA THR A 141 14.51 17.20 11.39
C THR A 141 15.47 18.09 12.15
N SER A 142 15.16 19.38 12.22
CA SER A 142 15.81 20.29 13.17
C SER A 142 15.58 19.69 14.56
N GLY A 143 16.61 19.05 15.09
CA GLY A 143 16.64 18.59 16.47
C GLY A 143 16.39 19.78 17.41
N PRO A 144 15.83 19.52 18.60
CA PRO A 144 15.58 20.58 19.58
C PRO A 144 16.92 21.21 19.98
N ARG A 145 16.93 22.53 19.92
CA ARG A 145 18.00 23.33 20.53
C ARG A 145 17.92 23.25 22.06
#